data_0c3b23e61ed82271762e7060b016373c
#
_entry.id   0c3b23e61ed82271762e7060b016373c
#
_cell.length_a   1.000
_cell.length_b   1.000
_cell.length_c   1.000
_cell.angle_alpha   90.00
_cell.angle_beta   90.00
_cell.angle_gamma   90.00
#
_symmetry.space_group_name_H-M   'P 1'
#
loop_
_entity.id
_entity.type
_entity.pdbx_description
1 polymer ?
#
loop_
_entity_poly.entity_id
_entity_poly.type
_entity_poly.pdbx_seq_one_letter_code
_entity_poly.pdbx_strand_id
1 'polypeptide(L)'
;MNIKVDRQEFLKTLRIVEKAIAENKIRPIISCVYLEAQEEGKIILRGTNLELTITSFMDGEVQQKGKAVFSYQLVEEYLKEITDKEINLVVKEGLLIIETSDSSSEFSVMEPEEYPRIKDSIEGTGIVFSREKLAEMLEKTKFGASSSTDNLSINCVRVEIEDKRIKVVATDTYRLVYLEDDIEYEGSLKVSIPLTTVEALIKTLRTLDEENVEFKFEENQVFFRVGSSMVLSRVIDLPFPDYNGIMKSVSHNKKISVNTEEFTKVLKRVQIFVKNNSESKYSAIFSLEAGSFYVSGVSETAKVNEHIEVEQEGDDVKISLNVKFLLDYIQHLDKNDRLIIDLLTSNSAIQLKNSKDEKYLYIAMPLALRD
;
A
#
# COMPACT_ATOMS: atom_id res chain seq x y z
N MET A 1 35.48 9.08 -2.32
CA MET A 1 34.52 8.89 -3.42
C MET A 1 34.41 10.18 -4.20
N ASN A 2 34.31 10.11 -5.53
CA ASN A 2 34.02 11.27 -6.36
C ASN A 2 33.19 10.80 -7.56
N ILE A 3 31.95 11.31 -7.67
CA ILE A 3 31.00 10.93 -8.73
C ILE A 3 30.26 12.16 -9.27
N LYS A 4 29.92 12.11 -10.55
CA LYS A 4 29.07 13.11 -11.21
C LYS A 4 27.79 12.42 -11.70
N VAL A 5 26.61 12.99 -11.37
CA VAL A 5 25.32 12.40 -11.64
C VAL A 5 24.33 13.42 -12.17
N ASP A 6 23.31 12.95 -12.91
CA ASP A 6 22.11 13.74 -13.18
C ASP A 6 21.33 13.92 -11.85
N ARG A 7 21.05 15.18 -11.50
CA ARG A 7 20.41 15.54 -10.23
C ARG A 7 18.99 14.97 -10.11
N GLN A 8 18.22 14.97 -11.20
CA GLN A 8 16.83 14.51 -11.16
C GLN A 8 16.76 12.98 -10.99
N GLU A 9 17.65 12.27 -11.68
CA GLU A 9 17.74 10.82 -11.56
C GLU A 9 18.24 10.42 -10.16
N PHE A 10 19.23 11.12 -9.61
CA PHE A 10 19.70 10.90 -8.26
C PHE A 10 18.58 11.15 -7.23
N LEU A 11 17.85 12.25 -7.36
CA LEU A 11 16.72 12.58 -6.49
C LEU A 11 15.57 11.54 -6.61
N LYS A 12 15.26 11.08 -7.84
CA LYS A 12 14.28 10.01 -8.07
C LYS A 12 14.69 8.72 -7.36
N THR A 13 15.94 8.32 -7.54
CA THR A 13 16.50 7.09 -6.94
C THR A 13 16.54 7.18 -5.40
N LEU A 14 16.92 8.35 -4.89
CA LEU A 14 16.92 8.64 -3.45
C LEU A 14 15.52 8.49 -2.83
N ARG A 15 14.47 9.01 -3.51
CA ARG A 15 13.07 8.89 -3.10
C ARG A 15 12.51 7.47 -3.17
N ILE A 16 13.07 6.61 -4.02
CA ILE A 16 12.70 5.20 -4.07
C ILE A 16 13.20 4.50 -2.80
N VAL A 17 14.48 4.64 -2.47
CA VAL A 17 15.08 3.93 -1.32
C VAL A 17 14.60 4.46 0.02
N GLU A 18 14.21 5.73 0.09
CA GLU A 18 13.63 6.36 1.29
C GLU A 18 12.40 5.59 1.80
N LYS A 19 11.64 4.91 0.94
CA LYS A 19 10.46 4.15 1.34
C LYS A 19 10.76 3.01 2.33
N ALA A 20 12.02 2.57 2.41
CA ALA A 20 12.48 1.59 3.39
C ALA A 20 13.16 2.22 4.62
N ILE A 21 13.27 3.54 4.69
CA ILE A 21 13.90 4.25 5.81
C ILE A 21 12.83 4.61 6.84
N ALA A 22 13.15 4.39 8.12
CA ALA A 22 12.32 4.82 9.23
C ALA A 22 13.17 5.53 10.29
N GLU A 23 12.61 6.56 10.92
CA GLU A 23 13.29 7.21 12.03
C GLU A 23 13.57 6.20 13.15
N ASN A 24 14.83 6.06 13.55
CA ASN A 24 15.25 5.17 14.62
C ASN A 24 16.28 5.83 15.54
N LYS A 25 15.85 6.19 16.76
CA LYS A 25 16.71 6.87 17.75
C LYS A 25 17.72 5.94 18.40
N ILE A 26 17.48 4.62 18.39
CA ILE A 26 18.37 3.62 19.01
C ILE A 26 19.49 3.26 18.03
N ARG A 27 19.19 3.20 16.75
CA ARG A 27 20.14 2.86 15.70
C ARG A 27 20.06 3.87 14.55
N PRO A 28 20.62 5.07 14.72
CA PRO A 28 20.43 6.18 13.76
C PRO A 28 20.87 5.87 12.32
N ILE A 29 21.83 4.95 12.15
CA ILE A 29 22.35 4.59 10.82
C ILE A 29 21.31 4.00 9.88
N ILE A 30 20.25 3.35 10.39
CA ILE A 30 19.14 2.85 9.56
C ILE A 30 18.11 3.93 9.18
N SER A 31 18.27 5.15 9.72
CA SER A 31 17.55 6.35 9.28
C SER A 31 18.27 7.08 8.15
N CYS A 32 19.37 6.50 7.64
CA CYS A 32 20.22 7.07 6.61
C CYS A 32 20.15 6.27 5.31
N VAL A 33 20.57 6.91 4.23
CA VAL A 33 20.80 6.27 2.93
C VAL A 33 22.26 5.81 2.85
N TYR A 34 22.45 4.59 2.40
CA TYR A 34 23.74 4.09 1.98
C TYR A 34 23.94 4.34 0.49
N LEU A 35 25.04 4.93 0.12
CA LEU A 35 25.49 5.21 -1.24
C LEU A 35 26.81 4.50 -1.50
N GLU A 36 26.94 3.81 -2.62
CA GLU A 36 28.18 3.18 -3.08
C GLU A 36 28.39 3.45 -4.57
N ALA A 37 29.56 3.98 -4.88
CA ALA A 37 30.03 4.14 -6.25
C ALA A 37 31.01 3.03 -6.59
N GLN A 38 30.69 2.24 -7.61
CA GLN A 38 31.49 1.10 -8.10
C GLN A 38 32.22 1.47 -9.38
N GLU A 39 33.10 0.59 -9.82
CA GLU A 39 33.72 0.68 -11.15
C GLU A 39 32.63 0.59 -12.24
N GLU A 40 32.96 1.00 -13.45
CA GLU A 40 32.06 0.97 -14.63
C GLU A 40 30.85 1.92 -14.56
N GLY A 41 30.91 2.94 -13.69
CA GLY A 41 29.85 3.95 -13.62
C GLY A 41 28.61 3.55 -12.85
N LYS A 42 28.63 2.42 -12.15
CA LYS A 42 27.48 1.93 -11.38
C LYS A 42 27.40 2.56 -10.00
N ILE A 43 26.27 3.12 -9.67
CA ILE A 43 25.96 3.75 -8.39
C ILE A 43 24.80 3.01 -7.73
N ILE A 44 24.95 2.68 -6.45
CA ILE A 44 23.99 1.95 -5.64
C ILE A 44 23.49 2.85 -4.53
N LEU A 45 22.20 3.02 -4.40
CA LEU A 45 21.55 3.61 -3.22
C LEU A 45 20.75 2.52 -2.48
N ARG A 46 20.78 2.58 -1.14
CA ARG A 46 20.06 1.61 -0.31
C ARG A 46 19.47 2.28 0.93
N GLY A 47 18.21 1.95 1.21
CA GLY A 47 17.54 2.25 2.46
C GLY A 47 17.07 0.98 3.14
N THR A 48 17.08 0.95 4.48
CA THR A 48 16.58 -0.21 5.25
C THR A 48 16.12 0.19 6.63
N ASN A 49 15.08 -0.50 7.11
CA ASN A 49 14.67 -0.51 8.53
C ASN A 49 14.90 -1.89 9.18
N LEU A 50 15.66 -2.78 8.54
CA LEU A 50 15.97 -4.18 8.88
C LEU A 50 14.87 -5.19 8.55
N GLU A 51 13.62 -4.78 8.44
CA GLU A 51 12.51 -5.63 7.99
C GLU A 51 12.26 -5.48 6.49
N LEU A 52 12.40 -4.26 6.00
CA LEU A 52 12.28 -3.87 4.61
C LEU A 52 13.59 -3.23 4.14
N THR A 53 14.04 -3.60 2.97
CA THR A 53 15.18 -2.99 2.28
C THR A 53 14.80 -2.67 0.85
N ILE A 54 15.15 -1.48 0.40
CA ILE A 54 15.09 -1.10 -1.01
C ILE A 54 16.50 -0.74 -1.47
N THR A 55 16.94 -1.40 -2.53
CA THR A 55 18.20 -1.10 -3.23
C THR A 55 17.84 -0.64 -4.63
N SER A 56 18.41 0.46 -5.08
CA SER A 56 18.22 0.97 -6.43
C SER A 56 19.56 1.30 -7.05
N PHE A 57 19.68 1.02 -8.34
CA PHE A 57 20.88 1.24 -9.13
C PHE A 57 20.63 2.38 -10.12
N MET A 58 21.65 3.18 -10.33
CA MET A 58 21.68 4.20 -11.37
C MET A 58 23.06 4.30 -11.98
N ASP A 59 23.15 4.91 -13.14
CA ASP A 59 24.41 5.19 -13.82
C ASP A 59 24.90 6.60 -13.48
N GLY A 60 26.22 6.78 -13.53
CA GLY A 60 26.87 8.06 -13.36
C GLY A 60 28.35 8.00 -13.73
N GLU A 61 29.00 9.15 -13.80
CA GLU A 61 30.45 9.22 -13.99
C GLU A 61 31.17 9.00 -12.67
N VAL A 62 31.83 7.86 -12.49
CA VAL A 62 32.58 7.51 -11.30
C VAL A 62 34.06 7.82 -11.51
N GLN A 63 34.53 8.96 -11.00
CA GLN A 63 35.94 9.35 -11.03
C GLN A 63 36.75 8.62 -9.95
N GLN A 64 36.16 8.40 -8.77
CA GLN A 64 36.73 7.66 -7.67
C GLN A 64 35.66 6.86 -6.94
N LYS A 65 35.82 5.54 -6.88
CA LYS A 65 34.93 4.67 -6.11
C LYS A 65 34.94 4.95 -4.61
N GLY A 66 33.88 4.58 -3.92
CA GLY A 66 33.80 4.72 -2.47
C GLY A 66 32.37 4.59 -1.97
N LYS A 67 32.19 4.87 -0.68
CA LYS A 67 30.93 4.70 0.02
C LYS A 67 30.63 5.92 0.88
N ALA A 68 29.33 6.14 1.15
CA ALA A 68 28.85 7.15 2.08
C ALA A 68 27.55 6.67 2.75
N VAL A 69 27.33 7.09 3.98
CA VAL A 69 26.04 6.94 4.66
C VAL A 69 25.65 8.29 5.22
N PHE A 70 24.53 8.83 4.76
CA PHE A 70 24.09 10.19 5.08
C PHE A 70 22.60 10.29 5.36
N SER A 71 22.21 11.34 6.08
CA SER A 71 20.79 11.61 6.36
C SER A 71 20.03 11.91 5.07
N TYR A 72 18.95 11.16 4.82
CA TYR A 72 18.10 11.34 3.67
C TYR A 72 17.48 12.73 3.59
N GLN A 73 16.82 13.15 4.68
CA GLN A 73 15.92 14.30 4.68
C GLN A 73 16.61 15.60 4.24
N LEU A 74 17.73 15.90 4.85
CA LEU A 74 18.45 17.14 4.58
C LEU A 74 19.01 17.20 3.15
N VAL A 75 19.55 16.07 2.66
CA VAL A 75 20.06 15.98 1.28
C VAL A 75 18.94 16.08 0.27
N GLU A 76 17.80 15.43 0.52
CA GLU A 76 16.64 15.49 -0.38
C GLU A 76 16.03 16.90 -0.45
N GLU A 77 15.88 17.57 0.70
CA GLU A 77 15.41 18.97 0.77
C GLU A 77 16.36 19.91 0.00
N TYR A 78 17.67 19.77 0.16
CA TYR A 78 18.65 20.57 -0.56
C TYR A 78 18.61 20.32 -2.08
N LEU A 79 18.55 19.05 -2.51
CA LEU A 79 18.49 18.70 -3.93
C LEU A 79 17.23 19.20 -4.65
N LYS A 80 16.14 19.45 -3.94
CA LYS A 80 14.92 20.06 -4.52
C LYS A 80 15.12 21.52 -4.91
N GLU A 81 15.93 22.23 -4.13
CA GLU A 81 16.16 23.67 -4.34
C GLU A 81 17.24 23.95 -5.39
N ILE A 82 18.09 22.97 -5.71
CA ILE A 82 19.12 23.11 -6.77
C ILE A 82 18.46 23.06 -8.15
N THR A 83 18.93 23.92 -9.04
CA THR A 83 18.45 24.00 -10.43
C THR A 83 19.38 23.34 -11.44
N ASP A 84 20.62 23.06 -11.06
CA ASP A 84 21.62 22.40 -11.90
C ASP A 84 21.12 21.04 -12.38
N LYS A 85 21.43 20.72 -13.63
CA LYS A 85 21.10 19.41 -14.20
C LYS A 85 22.04 18.32 -13.68
N GLU A 86 23.31 18.63 -13.53
CA GLU A 86 24.35 17.72 -13.05
C GLU A 86 24.92 18.24 -11.73
N ILE A 87 25.24 17.33 -10.83
CA ILE A 87 25.86 17.60 -9.54
C ILE A 87 27.05 16.69 -9.32
N ASN A 88 28.04 17.21 -8.57
CA ASN A 88 29.22 16.45 -8.17
C ASN A 88 29.10 16.03 -6.70
N LEU A 89 29.30 14.77 -6.40
CA LEU A 89 29.23 14.22 -5.05
C LEU A 89 30.63 13.74 -4.65
N VAL A 90 31.22 14.42 -3.69
CA VAL A 90 32.57 14.11 -3.19
C VAL A 90 32.49 13.68 -1.73
N VAL A 91 33.10 12.56 -1.38
CA VAL A 91 33.26 12.16 0.04
C VAL A 91 34.72 12.32 0.44
N LYS A 92 34.94 13.20 1.42
CA LYS A 92 36.26 13.53 1.94
C LYS A 92 36.16 13.92 3.42
N GLU A 93 37.09 13.43 4.26
CA GLU A 93 37.22 13.83 5.66
C GLU A 93 35.95 13.69 6.51
N GLY A 94 35.15 12.63 6.26
CA GLY A 94 33.89 12.41 7.00
C GLY A 94 32.69 13.29 6.55
N LEU A 95 32.81 13.94 5.38
CA LEU A 95 31.80 14.79 4.80
C LEU A 95 31.41 14.32 3.40
N LEU A 96 30.12 14.38 3.08
CA LEU A 96 29.60 14.35 1.72
C LEU A 96 29.45 15.79 1.24
N ILE A 97 30.21 16.15 0.23
CA ILE A 97 30.20 17.48 -0.38
C ILE A 97 29.37 17.37 -1.67
N ILE A 98 28.35 18.19 -1.79
CA ILE A 98 27.54 18.34 -3.03
C ILE A 98 27.92 19.64 -3.68
N GLU A 99 28.54 19.54 -4.86
CA GLU A 99 28.99 20.70 -5.65
C GLU A 99 28.08 20.91 -6.87
N THR A 100 27.75 22.15 -7.11
CA THR A 100 27.02 22.64 -8.29
C THR A 100 27.86 23.66 -9.05
N SER A 101 27.28 24.33 -10.03
CA SER A 101 27.98 25.39 -10.79
C SER A 101 28.36 26.59 -9.93
N ASP A 102 27.58 26.88 -8.88
CA ASP A 102 27.67 28.11 -8.08
C ASP A 102 27.67 27.89 -6.57
N SER A 103 27.56 26.65 -6.11
CA SER A 103 27.51 26.35 -4.69
C SER A 103 28.25 25.05 -4.31
N SER A 104 28.64 24.96 -3.05
CA SER A 104 29.19 23.76 -2.42
C SER A 104 28.59 23.62 -1.02
N SER A 105 27.99 22.48 -0.73
CA SER A 105 27.35 22.18 0.55
C SER A 105 27.88 20.90 1.15
N GLU A 106 28.08 20.91 2.47
CA GLU A 106 28.71 19.82 3.21
C GLU A 106 27.70 19.14 4.15
N PHE A 107 27.67 17.82 4.12
CA PHE A 107 26.79 17.00 4.94
C PHE A 107 27.63 15.96 5.71
N SER A 108 27.38 15.80 7.00
CA SER A 108 28.05 14.78 7.80
C SER A 108 27.66 13.38 7.32
N VAL A 109 28.63 12.46 7.26
CA VAL A 109 28.40 11.04 6.95
C VAL A 109 28.71 10.17 8.18
N MET A 110 28.07 9.01 8.22
CA MET A 110 28.38 7.93 9.17
C MET A 110 29.32 6.92 8.51
N GLU A 111 29.96 6.09 9.33
CA GLU A 111 30.86 5.05 8.85
C GLU A 111 30.11 3.98 8.06
N PRO A 112 30.42 3.77 6.77
CA PRO A 112 29.69 2.82 5.92
C PRO A 112 29.78 1.37 6.39
N GLU A 113 30.81 1.01 7.12
CA GLU A 113 31.07 -0.31 7.69
C GLU A 113 30.06 -0.71 8.78
N GLU A 114 29.45 0.27 9.43
CA GLU A 114 28.39 0.08 10.43
C GLU A 114 27.00 -0.15 9.80
N TYR A 115 26.85 0.13 8.48
CA TYR A 115 25.58 -0.09 7.79
C TYR A 115 25.29 -1.58 7.67
N PRO A 116 24.04 -2.03 7.86
CA PRO A 116 23.68 -3.44 7.81
C PRO A 116 24.09 -4.12 6.50
N ARG A 117 24.68 -5.30 6.60
CA ARG A 117 24.91 -6.15 5.42
C ARG A 117 23.60 -6.78 4.98
N ILE A 118 23.27 -6.63 3.72
CA ILE A 118 21.98 -7.04 3.14
C ILE A 118 22.26 -7.96 1.95
N LYS A 119 21.46 -9.01 1.82
CA LYS A 119 21.48 -9.85 0.62
C LYS A 119 21.01 -9.02 -0.60
N ASP A 120 21.69 -9.15 -1.71
CA ASP A 120 21.34 -8.47 -2.96
C ASP A 120 20.44 -9.34 -3.87
N SER A 121 20.17 -10.59 -3.48
CA SER A 121 19.25 -11.50 -4.19
C SER A 121 18.83 -12.65 -3.29
N ILE A 122 17.73 -13.29 -3.61
CA ILE A 122 17.32 -14.60 -3.07
C ILE A 122 17.33 -15.62 -4.20
N GLU A 123 17.59 -16.88 -3.86
CA GLU A 123 17.56 -18.00 -4.81
C GLU A 123 16.12 -18.36 -5.17
N GLY A 124 15.95 -19.27 -6.12
CA GLY A 124 14.64 -19.79 -6.53
C GLY A 124 14.11 -19.23 -7.85
N THR A 125 13.03 -19.85 -8.32
CA THR A 125 12.35 -19.47 -9.56
C THR A 125 11.47 -18.26 -9.32
N GLY A 126 11.68 -17.21 -10.11
CA GLY A 126 10.85 -16.01 -10.04
C GLY A 126 9.49 -16.19 -10.70
N ILE A 127 8.49 -15.54 -10.15
CA ILE A 127 7.18 -15.34 -10.76
C ILE A 127 7.19 -13.95 -11.41
N VAL A 128 6.76 -13.84 -12.65
CA VAL A 128 6.71 -12.57 -13.35
C VAL A 128 5.28 -12.03 -13.34
N PHE A 129 5.11 -10.82 -12.85
CA PHE A 129 3.84 -10.08 -12.88
C PHE A 129 3.91 -8.89 -13.81
N SER A 130 2.80 -8.51 -14.40
CA SER A 130 2.65 -7.14 -14.92
C SER A 130 2.74 -6.16 -13.73
N ARG A 131 3.59 -5.15 -13.84
CA ARG A 131 3.79 -4.11 -12.81
C ARG A 131 2.47 -3.41 -12.46
N GLU A 132 1.72 -3.00 -13.48
CA GLU A 132 0.45 -2.31 -13.28
C GLU A 132 -0.57 -3.19 -12.57
N LYS A 133 -0.70 -4.45 -13.01
CA LYS A 133 -1.64 -5.41 -12.44
C LYS A 133 -1.31 -5.72 -10.98
N LEU A 134 -0.03 -5.92 -10.64
CA LEU A 134 0.40 -6.13 -9.25
C LEU A 134 0.11 -4.91 -8.38
N ALA A 135 0.45 -3.70 -8.85
CA ALA A 135 0.19 -2.47 -8.13
C ALA A 135 -1.32 -2.28 -7.88
N GLU A 136 -2.15 -2.51 -8.89
CA GLU A 136 -3.61 -2.42 -8.79
C GLU A 136 -4.18 -3.42 -7.77
N MET A 137 -3.79 -4.69 -7.83
CA MET A 137 -4.25 -5.71 -6.88
C MET A 137 -3.91 -5.34 -5.44
N LEU A 138 -2.70 -4.86 -5.19
CA LEU A 138 -2.26 -4.43 -3.87
C LEU A 138 -3.00 -3.16 -3.40
N GLU A 139 -3.21 -2.18 -4.28
CA GLU A 139 -3.97 -0.96 -3.96
C GLU A 139 -5.44 -1.28 -3.63
N LYS A 140 -6.06 -2.15 -4.40
CA LYS A 140 -7.45 -2.59 -4.19
C LYS A 140 -7.66 -3.39 -2.91
N THR A 141 -6.61 -3.90 -2.28
CA THR A 141 -6.76 -4.80 -1.12
C THR A 141 -6.15 -4.25 0.17
N LYS A 142 -5.06 -3.49 0.10
CA LYS A 142 -4.31 -3.05 1.29
C LYS A 142 -5.13 -2.31 2.34
N PHE A 143 -6.18 -1.59 1.93
CA PHE A 143 -7.02 -0.81 2.86
C PHE A 143 -7.83 -1.70 3.83
N GLY A 144 -7.98 -2.98 3.51
CA GLY A 144 -8.60 -3.99 4.37
C GLY A 144 -7.70 -4.43 5.53
N ALA A 145 -6.39 -4.27 5.44
CA ALA A 145 -5.46 -4.65 6.49
C ALA A 145 -5.56 -3.74 7.72
N SER A 146 -5.25 -4.29 8.89
CA SER A 146 -5.15 -3.50 10.12
C SER A 146 -3.94 -2.56 10.05
N SER A 147 -4.12 -1.32 10.45
CA SER A 147 -3.01 -0.37 10.64
C SER A 147 -2.33 -0.51 12.02
N SER A 148 -2.94 -1.25 12.97
CA SER A 148 -2.33 -1.52 14.27
C SER A 148 -1.28 -2.62 14.15
N THR A 149 -0.15 -2.42 14.82
CA THR A 149 0.93 -3.40 14.98
C THR A 149 0.73 -4.34 16.16
N ASP A 150 -0.37 -4.21 16.91
CA ASP A 150 -0.67 -5.07 18.07
C ASP A 150 -0.98 -6.51 17.64
N ASN A 151 -1.51 -6.68 16.43
CA ASN A 151 -1.77 -7.97 15.84
C ASN A 151 -1.18 -8.06 14.43
N LEU A 152 0.03 -8.59 14.33
CA LEU A 152 0.76 -8.71 13.07
C LEU A 152 0.08 -9.67 12.08
N SER A 153 -0.72 -10.64 12.54
CA SER A 153 -1.39 -11.60 11.63
C SER A 153 -2.37 -10.96 10.67
N ILE A 154 -2.84 -9.72 10.97
CA ILE A 154 -3.76 -8.93 10.16
C ILE A 154 -3.18 -7.56 9.72
N ASN A 155 -1.97 -7.21 10.17
CA ASN A 155 -1.21 -6.04 9.70
C ASN A 155 -0.43 -6.40 8.41
N CYS A 156 -1.07 -7.10 7.51
CA CYS A 156 -0.47 -7.61 6.27
C CYS A 156 -1.50 -7.79 5.17
N VAL A 157 -1.01 -7.97 3.97
CA VAL A 157 -1.79 -8.45 2.81
C VAL A 157 -1.36 -9.89 2.53
N ARG A 158 -2.32 -10.79 2.52
CA ARG A 158 -2.13 -12.20 2.18
C ARG A 158 -2.17 -12.37 0.68
N VAL A 159 -1.14 -13.00 0.12
CA VAL A 159 -1.07 -13.41 -1.29
C VAL A 159 -1.03 -14.92 -1.34
N GLU A 160 -1.95 -15.52 -2.07
CA GLU A 160 -2.00 -16.96 -2.33
C GLU A 160 -2.04 -17.21 -3.84
N ILE A 161 -1.21 -18.13 -4.30
CA ILE A 161 -1.21 -18.59 -5.70
C ILE A 161 -1.44 -20.09 -5.66
N GLU A 162 -2.40 -20.57 -6.44
CA GLU A 162 -2.75 -21.97 -6.58
C GLU A 162 -3.57 -22.16 -7.87
N ASP A 163 -3.29 -23.22 -8.61
CA ASP A 163 -4.06 -23.57 -9.83
C ASP A 163 -4.22 -22.42 -10.84
N LYS A 164 -3.13 -21.71 -11.15
CA LYS A 164 -3.11 -20.54 -12.05
C LYS A 164 -4.01 -19.39 -11.61
N ARG A 165 -4.31 -19.30 -10.33
CA ARG A 165 -5.04 -18.18 -9.74
C ARG A 165 -4.22 -17.53 -8.65
N ILE A 166 -4.33 -16.22 -8.60
CA ILE A 166 -3.80 -15.41 -7.51
C ILE A 166 -4.96 -14.85 -6.68
N LYS A 167 -4.87 -14.99 -5.37
CA LYS A 167 -5.79 -14.40 -4.41
C LYS A 167 -5.03 -13.40 -3.58
N VAL A 168 -5.56 -12.20 -3.44
CA VAL A 168 -5.01 -11.14 -2.61
C VAL A 168 -6.07 -10.76 -1.58
N VAL A 169 -5.75 -10.95 -0.30
CA VAL A 169 -6.73 -10.84 0.80
C VAL A 169 -6.17 -9.95 1.91
N ALA A 170 -7.00 -9.12 2.47
CA ALA A 170 -6.68 -8.32 3.65
C ALA A 170 -7.88 -8.21 4.58
N THR A 171 -7.64 -8.18 5.89
CA THR A 171 -8.69 -8.01 6.91
C THR A 171 -8.16 -7.29 8.13
N ASP A 172 -9.06 -6.57 8.82
CA ASP A 172 -8.81 -5.96 10.13
C ASP A 172 -9.75 -6.49 11.22
N THR A 173 -10.41 -7.64 10.97
CA THR A 173 -11.46 -8.29 11.76
C THR A 173 -12.86 -7.69 11.62
N TYR A 174 -12.98 -6.43 11.24
CA TYR A 174 -14.27 -5.75 11.00
C TYR A 174 -14.67 -5.75 9.53
N ARG A 175 -13.72 -5.93 8.66
CA ARG A 175 -13.88 -6.00 7.21
C ARG A 175 -12.89 -6.97 6.59
N LEU A 176 -13.23 -7.47 5.42
CA LEU A 176 -12.40 -8.35 4.61
C LEU A 176 -12.49 -7.93 3.16
N VAL A 177 -11.35 -7.76 2.53
CA VAL A 177 -11.22 -7.53 1.09
C VAL A 177 -10.66 -8.78 0.45
N TYR A 178 -11.29 -9.25 -0.58
CA TYR A 178 -10.86 -10.40 -1.38
C TYR A 178 -10.83 -10.02 -2.85
N LEU A 179 -9.70 -10.27 -3.48
CA LEU A 179 -9.53 -10.13 -4.92
C LEU A 179 -8.91 -11.40 -5.49
N GLU A 180 -9.50 -11.94 -6.55
CA GLU A 180 -8.97 -13.09 -7.29
C GLU A 180 -8.71 -12.69 -8.74
N ASP A 181 -7.64 -13.21 -9.33
CA ASP A 181 -7.33 -13.05 -10.75
C ASP A 181 -6.57 -14.26 -11.29
N ASP A 182 -6.48 -14.35 -12.61
CA ASP A 182 -5.75 -15.41 -13.28
C ASP A 182 -4.26 -15.01 -13.39
N ILE A 183 -3.37 -16.00 -13.22
CA ILE A 183 -1.91 -15.85 -13.36
C ILE A 183 -1.31 -17.01 -14.12
N GLU A 184 -0.30 -16.73 -14.95
CA GLU A 184 0.44 -17.77 -15.66
C GLU A 184 1.57 -18.33 -14.79
N TYR A 185 1.19 -19.04 -13.73
CA TYR A 185 2.13 -19.75 -12.85
C TYR A 185 1.46 -21.00 -12.27
N GLU A 186 2.11 -22.15 -12.41
CA GLU A 186 1.56 -23.46 -12.02
C GLU A 186 1.95 -23.89 -10.60
N GLY A 187 2.79 -23.11 -9.90
CA GLY A 187 3.21 -23.42 -8.53
C GLY A 187 2.17 -23.00 -7.48
N SER A 188 2.44 -23.40 -6.25
CA SER A 188 1.66 -22.98 -5.09
C SER A 188 2.49 -22.07 -4.18
N LEU A 189 1.89 -20.98 -3.71
CA LEU A 189 2.51 -20.02 -2.81
C LEU A 189 1.47 -19.48 -1.84
N LYS A 190 1.87 -19.31 -0.56
CA LYS A 190 1.05 -18.62 0.45
C LYS A 190 1.96 -17.75 1.30
N VAL A 191 1.79 -16.43 1.21
CA VAL A 191 2.65 -15.46 1.90
C VAL A 191 1.85 -14.28 2.45
N SER A 192 2.18 -13.83 3.66
CA SER A 192 1.63 -12.62 4.28
C SER A 192 2.69 -11.51 4.26
N ILE A 193 2.47 -10.51 3.42
CA ILE A 193 3.39 -9.38 3.20
C ILE A 193 3.00 -8.25 4.15
N PRO A 194 3.92 -7.75 5.00
CA PRO A 194 3.63 -6.64 5.91
C PRO A 194 3.03 -5.43 5.19
N LEU A 195 2.06 -4.76 5.82
CA LEU A 195 1.38 -3.61 5.23
C LEU A 195 2.37 -2.49 4.82
N THR A 196 3.37 -2.24 5.65
CA THR A 196 4.43 -1.25 5.36
C THR A 196 5.21 -1.60 4.09
N THR A 197 5.50 -2.89 3.88
CA THR A 197 6.14 -3.38 2.65
C THR A 197 5.22 -3.21 1.44
N VAL A 198 3.95 -3.55 1.58
CA VAL A 198 2.96 -3.37 0.49
C VAL A 198 2.86 -1.90 0.09
N GLU A 199 2.81 -0.98 1.05
CA GLU A 199 2.77 0.46 0.78
C GLU A 199 4.03 0.99 0.08
N ALA A 200 5.20 0.54 0.53
CA ALA A 200 6.48 0.88 -0.11
C ALA A 200 6.57 0.29 -1.53
N LEU A 201 6.15 -0.97 -1.69
CA LEU A 201 6.15 -1.64 -2.98
C LEU A 201 5.23 -0.93 -3.99
N ILE A 202 3.99 -0.60 -3.61
CA ILE A 202 3.06 0.14 -4.48
C ILE A 202 3.70 1.47 -4.94
N LYS A 203 4.30 2.23 -4.02
CA LYS A 203 4.96 3.49 -4.36
C LYS A 203 6.13 3.28 -5.33
N THR A 204 6.92 2.23 -5.12
CA THR A 204 8.03 1.85 -6.01
C THR A 204 7.49 1.47 -7.40
N LEU A 205 6.48 0.61 -7.46
CA LEU A 205 5.84 0.18 -8.71
C LEU A 205 5.23 1.35 -9.50
N ARG A 206 4.69 2.37 -8.82
CA ARG A 206 4.12 3.56 -9.47
C ARG A 206 5.17 4.59 -9.90
N THR A 207 6.39 4.51 -9.37
CA THR A 207 7.49 5.44 -9.71
C THR A 207 8.31 4.97 -10.90
N LEU A 208 8.34 3.66 -11.14
CA LEU A 208 9.12 3.00 -12.20
C LEU A 208 8.24 2.75 -13.43
N ASP A 209 8.87 2.70 -14.61
CA ASP A 209 8.16 2.58 -15.90
C ASP A 209 8.25 1.17 -16.53
N GLU A 210 8.99 0.25 -15.91
CA GLU A 210 9.14 -1.13 -16.37
C GLU A 210 7.81 -1.86 -16.41
N GLU A 211 7.61 -2.71 -17.43
CA GLU A 211 6.36 -3.46 -17.62
C GLU A 211 6.19 -4.60 -16.61
N ASN A 212 7.31 -5.23 -16.21
CA ASN A 212 7.32 -6.47 -15.46
C ASN A 212 7.99 -6.35 -14.11
N VAL A 213 7.52 -7.14 -13.16
CA VAL A 213 8.07 -7.34 -11.82
C VAL A 213 8.41 -8.81 -11.65
N GLU A 214 9.66 -9.11 -11.34
CA GLU A 214 10.06 -10.43 -10.87
C GLU A 214 9.81 -10.53 -9.36
N PHE A 215 9.05 -11.53 -8.95
CA PHE A 215 8.78 -11.85 -7.55
C PHE A 215 9.44 -13.18 -7.19
N LYS A 216 10.12 -13.22 -6.05
CA LYS A 216 10.64 -14.46 -5.46
C LYS A 216 10.24 -14.55 -3.99
N PHE A 217 10.09 -15.77 -3.53
CA PHE A 217 9.87 -16.08 -2.13
C PHE A 217 10.83 -17.19 -1.69
N GLU A 218 11.52 -16.98 -0.60
CA GLU A 218 12.43 -17.95 0.00
C GLU A 218 12.32 -17.87 1.52
N GLU A 219 12.05 -19.01 2.17
CA GLU A 219 11.89 -19.09 3.63
C GLU A 219 10.91 -18.04 4.16
N ASN A 220 11.45 -16.98 4.80
CA ASN A 220 10.68 -15.90 5.44
C ASN A 220 10.89 -14.54 4.75
N GLN A 221 11.31 -14.53 3.48
CA GLN A 221 11.58 -13.32 2.74
C GLN A 221 10.89 -13.31 1.38
N VAL A 222 10.42 -12.13 0.99
CA VAL A 222 9.96 -11.82 -0.37
C VAL A 222 10.92 -10.85 -1.03
N PHE A 223 11.13 -11.06 -2.31
CA PHE A 223 12.00 -10.24 -3.14
C PHE A 223 11.23 -9.83 -4.39
N PHE A 224 11.26 -8.53 -4.69
CA PHE A 224 10.70 -7.97 -5.90
C PHE A 224 11.80 -7.23 -6.65
N ARG A 225 11.94 -7.51 -7.95
CA ARG A 225 12.81 -6.75 -8.84
C ARG A 225 11.97 -6.02 -9.87
N VAL A 226 12.16 -4.72 -9.97
CA VAL A 226 11.49 -3.83 -10.94
C VAL A 226 12.56 -2.97 -11.58
N GLY A 227 12.97 -3.33 -12.79
CA GLY A 227 14.08 -2.66 -13.49
C GLY A 227 15.36 -2.59 -12.64
N SER A 228 15.80 -1.37 -12.42
CA SER A 228 16.99 -1.08 -11.62
C SER A 228 16.75 -1.08 -10.10
N SER A 229 15.56 -1.44 -9.63
CA SER A 229 15.26 -1.42 -8.20
C SER A 229 14.88 -2.80 -7.67
N MET A 230 15.25 -3.05 -6.41
CA MET A 230 14.97 -4.29 -5.69
C MET A 230 14.37 -3.98 -4.34
N VAL A 231 13.29 -4.68 -4.01
CA VAL A 231 12.62 -4.61 -2.70
C VAL A 231 12.77 -5.98 -2.04
N LEU A 232 13.40 -6.03 -0.89
CA LEU A 232 13.54 -7.22 -0.06
C LEU A 232 12.81 -6.98 1.25
N SER A 233 11.93 -7.88 1.66
CA SER A 233 11.20 -7.78 2.91
C SER A 233 11.07 -9.12 3.62
N ARG A 234 11.06 -9.08 4.95
CA ARG A 234 10.57 -10.19 5.74
C ARG A 234 9.06 -10.32 5.58
N VAL A 235 8.54 -11.52 5.73
CA VAL A 235 7.11 -11.81 5.74
C VAL A 235 6.59 -12.01 7.16
N ILE A 236 5.28 -11.93 7.34
CA ILE A 236 4.64 -12.29 8.59
C ILE A 236 4.44 -13.81 8.62
N ASP A 237 5.18 -14.48 9.50
CA ASP A 237 5.09 -15.92 9.74
C ASP A 237 4.13 -16.19 10.91
N LEU A 238 2.89 -15.73 10.77
CA LEU A 238 1.80 -15.94 11.70
C LEU A 238 0.57 -16.46 10.94
N PRO A 239 -0.30 -17.26 11.58
CA PRO A 239 -1.53 -17.72 10.94
C PRO A 239 -2.41 -16.53 10.50
N PHE A 240 -2.71 -16.47 9.21
CA PHE A 240 -3.70 -15.54 8.68
C PHE A 240 -5.11 -16.06 8.98
N PRO A 241 -6.11 -15.19 9.27
CA PRO A 241 -7.49 -15.62 9.52
C PRO A 241 -8.07 -16.51 8.42
N ASP A 242 -8.93 -17.46 8.79
CA ASP A 242 -9.66 -18.30 7.82
C ASP A 242 -10.70 -17.48 7.05
N TYR A 243 -10.22 -16.75 6.07
CA TYR A 243 -11.08 -15.91 5.22
C TYR A 243 -12.05 -16.75 4.37
N ASN A 244 -11.69 -17.99 4.02
CA ASN A 244 -12.58 -18.87 3.28
C ASN A 244 -13.79 -19.28 4.14
N GLY A 245 -13.58 -19.58 5.41
CA GLY A 245 -14.65 -19.81 6.38
C GLY A 245 -15.55 -18.59 6.55
N ILE A 246 -14.96 -17.39 6.66
CA ILE A 246 -15.70 -16.13 6.73
C ILE A 246 -16.58 -15.93 5.47
N MET A 247 -16.01 -16.05 4.27
CA MET A 247 -16.74 -15.89 3.02
C MET A 247 -17.91 -16.87 2.87
N LYS A 248 -17.72 -18.12 3.29
CA LYS A 248 -18.78 -19.15 3.28
C LYS A 248 -19.86 -18.91 4.33
N SER A 249 -19.55 -18.24 5.42
CA SER A 249 -20.50 -17.97 6.51
C SER A 249 -21.44 -16.80 6.21
N VAL A 250 -21.08 -15.93 5.26
CA VAL A 250 -21.94 -14.81 4.86
C VAL A 250 -23.14 -15.34 4.08
N SER A 251 -24.31 -15.13 4.66
CA SER A 251 -25.60 -15.48 4.04
C SER A 251 -26.37 -14.18 3.73
N HIS A 252 -27.13 -14.18 2.66
CA HIS A 252 -27.95 -13.04 2.27
C HIS A 252 -29.27 -13.49 1.63
N ASN A 253 -30.31 -12.73 1.89
CA ASN A 253 -31.63 -12.88 1.28
C ASN A 253 -32.21 -11.54 0.81
N LYS A 254 -31.41 -10.49 0.94
CA LYS A 254 -31.73 -9.15 0.45
C LYS A 254 -30.59 -8.67 -0.43
N LYS A 255 -30.92 -7.99 -1.51
CA LYS A 255 -29.96 -7.46 -2.45
C LYS A 255 -30.36 -6.04 -2.83
N ILE A 256 -29.39 -5.15 -2.79
CA ILE A 256 -29.54 -3.76 -3.20
C ILE A 256 -28.60 -3.53 -4.37
N SER A 257 -29.12 -2.94 -5.45
CA SER A 257 -28.31 -2.52 -6.59
C SER A 257 -28.43 -1.01 -6.73
N VAL A 258 -27.30 -0.32 -6.67
CA VAL A 258 -27.23 1.14 -6.67
C VAL A 258 -26.17 1.63 -7.66
N ASN A 259 -26.38 2.81 -8.27
CA ASN A 259 -25.35 3.44 -9.09
C ASN A 259 -24.16 3.84 -8.23
N THR A 260 -22.95 3.40 -8.63
CA THR A 260 -21.71 3.60 -7.85
C THR A 260 -21.36 5.07 -7.67
N GLU A 261 -21.52 5.90 -8.71
CA GLU A 261 -21.18 7.32 -8.64
C GLU A 261 -22.14 8.08 -7.71
N GLU A 262 -23.44 7.84 -7.85
CA GLU A 262 -24.46 8.50 -7.04
C GLU A 262 -24.33 8.13 -5.57
N PHE A 263 -24.15 6.84 -5.28
CA PHE A 263 -23.95 6.38 -3.91
C PHE A 263 -22.66 6.94 -3.31
N THR A 264 -21.58 7.02 -4.08
CA THR A 264 -20.33 7.68 -3.64
C THR A 264 -20.56 9.14 -3.24
N LYS A 265 -21.36 9.89 -4.02
CA LYS A 265 -21.68 11.29 -3.71
C LYS A 265 -22.46 11.41 -2.40
N VAL A 266 -23.45 10.53 -2.19
CA VAL A 266 -24.22 10.45 -0.94
C VAL A 266 -23.30 10.17 0.25
N LEU A 267 -22.48 9.11 0.17
CA LEU A 267 -21.59 8.73 1.24
C LEU A 267 -20.54 9.82 1.59
N LYS A 268 -20.01 10.53 0.59
CA LYS A 268 -19.08 11.65 0.81
C LYS A 268 -19.75 12.80 1.56
N ARG A 269 -21.01 13.14 1.26
CA ARG A 269 -21.75 14.16 2.01
C ARG A 269 -22.01 13.71 3.45
N VAL A 270 -22.50 12.48 3.63
CA VAL A 270 -22.73 11.91 4.96
C VAL A 270 -21.44 11.87 5.79
N GLN A 271 -20.32 11.49 5.19
CA GLN A 271 -19.03 11.41 5.87
C GLN A 271 -18.60 12.73 6.53
N ILE A 272 -18.96 13.88 5.96
CA ILE A 272 -18.63 15.19 6.52
C ILE A 272 -19.19 15.33 7.95
N PHE A 273 -20.38 14.80 8.19
CA PHE A 273 -21.08 14.88 9.48
C PHE A 273 -20.57 13.83 10.46
N VAL A 274 -20.41 12.59 10.01
CA VAL A 274 -20.13 11.45 10.91
C VAL A 274 -18.64 11.23 11.22
N LYS A 275 -17.72 11.86 10.48
CA LYS A 275 -16.27 11.67 10.69
C LYS A 275 -15.76 12.09 12.06
N ASN A 276 -16.43 13.05 12.71
CA ASN A 276 -16.05 13.60 14.00
C ASN A 276 -17.08 13.28 15.10
N ASN A 277 -17.97 12.31 14.88
CA ASN A 277 -18.89 11.87 15.92
C ASN A 277 -18.06 11.19 17.04
N SER A 278 -18.20 11.70 18.27
CA SER A 278 -17.42 11.24 19.44
C SER A 278 -17.85 9.86 19.92
N GLU A 279 -19.13 9.51 19.75
CA GLU A 279 -19.69 8.23 20.24
C GLU A 279 -19.51 7.09 19.23
N SER A 280 -19.59 7.39 17.95
CA SER A 280 -19.49 6.38 16.89
C SER A 280 -18.94 6.97 15.59
N LYS A 281 -17.63 7.06 15.54
CA LYS A 281 -16.90 7.65 14.41
C LYS A 281 -17.23 6.94 13.10
N TYR A 282 -17.63 7.72 12.08
CA TYR A 282 -18.05 7.25 10.76
C TYR A 282 -19.33 6.42 10.72
N SER A 283 -20.10 6.29 11.80
CA SER A 283 -21.35 5.56 11.81
C SER A 283 -22.47 6.34 11.12
N ALA A 284 -23.18 5.68 10.21
CA ALA A 284 -24.42 6.18 9.62
C ALA A 284 -25.47 5.08 9.61
N ILE A 285 -26.74 5.47 9.70
CA ILE A 285 -27.87 4.56 9.63
C ILE A 285 -28.40 4.54 8.18
N PHE A 286 -28.55 3.36 7.65
CA PHE A 286 -29.08 3.08 6.33
C PHE A 286 -30.43 2.39 6.47
N SER A 287 -31.50 3.03 6.04
CA SER A 287 -32.85 2.45 5.99
C SER A 287 -33.24 2.18 4.55
N LEU A 288 -33.45 0.91 4.23
CA LEU A 288 -34.01 0.47 2.95
C LEU A 288 -35.50 0.39 3.09
N GLU A 289 -36.24 1.19 2.33
CA GLU A 289 -37.70 1.29 2.40
C GLU A 289 -38.26 1.48 0.98
N ALA A 290 -39.04 0.50 0.53
CA ALA A 290 -39.79 0.56 -0.73
C ALA A 290 -38.96 1.01 -1.97
N GLY A 291 -37.70 0.49 -2.13
CA GLY A 291 -36.82 0.83 -3.26
C GLY A 291 -36.04 2.13 -3.08
N SER A 292 -36.07 2.69 -1.91
CA SER A 292 -35.30 3.88 -1.55
C SER A 292 -34.34 3.59 -0.40
N PHE A 293 -33.12 4.13 -0.51
CA PHE A 293 -32.11 4.02 0.54
C PHE A 293 -31.93 5.38 1.21
N TYR A 294 -32.44 5.49 2.43
CA TYR A 294 -32.30 6.67 3.29
C TYR A 294 -31.03 6.51 4.13
N VAL A 295 -30.14 7.49 4.05
CA VAL A 295 -28.88 7.47 4.75
C VAL A 295 -28.84 8.65 5.73
N SER A 296 -28.82 8.37 7.02
CA SER A 296 -28.79 9.40 8.05
C SER A 296 -27.52 9.32 8.89
N GLY A 297 -27.00 10.49 9.25
CA GLY A 297 -25.82 10.62 10.10
C GLY A 297 -25.95 11.84 11.02
N VAL A 298 -25.26 11.79 12.15
CA VAL A 298 -25.30 12.81 13.18
C VAL A 298 -23.90 13.18 13.61
N SER A 299 -23.65 14.44 13.83
CA SER A 299 -22.53 14.98 14.59
C SER A 299 -23.03 15.65 15.87
N GLU A 300 -22.15 16.18 16.68
CA GLU A 300 -22.52 16.94 17.90
C GLU A 300 -23.40 18.17 17.59
N THR A 301 -23.23 18.76 16.41
CA THR A 301 -23.85 20.07 16.06
C THR A 301 -24.77 20.00 14.85
N ALA A 302 -24.82 18.88 14.12
CA ALA A 302 -25.57 18.82 12.86
C ALA A 302 -26.04 17.39 12.53
N LYS A 303 -27.10 17.32 11.71
CA LYS A 303 -27.64 16.07 11.16
C LYS A 303 -27.66 16.13 9.64
N VAL A 304 -27.52 14.98 9.01
CA VAL A 304 -27.69 14.79 7.58
C VAL A 304 -28.69 13.70 7.33
N ASN A 305 -29.56 13.90 6.33
CA ASN A 305 -30.45 12.89 5.79
C ASN A 305 -30.31 12.96 4.27
N GLU A 306 -29.86 11.89 3.69
CA GLU A 306 -29.73 11.71 2.24
C GLU A 306 -30.68 10.64 1.77
N HIS A 307 -31.02 10.68 0.51
CA HIS A 307 -31.93 9.73 -0.14
C HIS A 307 -31.38 9.39 -1.52
N ILE A 308 -31.46 8.11 -1.87
CA ILE A 308 -31.09 7.59 -3.20
C ILE A 308 -32.03 6.46 -3.58
N GLU A 309 -32.48 6.44 -4.84
CA GLU A 309 -33.28 5.34 -5.39
C GLU A 309 -32.36 4.13 -5.67
N VAL A 310 -32.85 2.95 -5.37
CA VAL A 310 -32.14 1.68 -5.54
C VAL A 310 -33.07 0.61 -6.11
N GLU A 311 -32.50 -0.38 -6.75
CA GLU A 311 -33.24 -1.62 -7.04
C GLU A 311 -33.09 -2.53 -5.81
N GLN A 312 -34.23 -2.98 -5.29
CA GLN A 312 -34.35 -3.78 -4.08
C GLN A 312 -34.94 -5.15 -4.39
N GLU A 313 -34.25 -6.17 -3.90
CA GLU A 313 -34.80 -7.53 -3.80
C GLU A 313 -34.82 -7.92 -2.29
N GLY A 314 -35.97 -8.42 -1.81
CA GLY A 314 -36.19 -8.78 -0.40
C GLY A 314 -36.83 -7.67 0.43
N ASP A 315 -37.02 -7.94 1.73
CA ASP A 315 -37.71 -7.06 2.66
C ASP A 315 -36.90 -5.81 3.04
N ASP A 316 -37.58 -4.79 3.52
CA ASP A 316 -37.01 -3.60 4.11
C ASP A 316 -36.05 -3.94 5.27
N VAL A 317 -35.03 -3.11 5.47
CA VAL A 317 -34.04 -3.32 6.52
C VAL A 317 -33.44 -1.99 6.95
N LYS A 318 -33.15 -1.88 8.24
CA LYS A 318 -32.38 -0.78 8.83
C LYS A 318 -31.07 -1.32 9.42
N ILE A 319 -29.95 -0.74 9.00
CA ILE A 319 -28.60 -1.21 9.37
C ILE A 319 -27.69 -0.01 9.65
N SER A 320 -26.77 -0.14 10.59
CA SER A 320 -25.72 0.87 10.84
C SER A 320 -24.40 0.41 10.25
N LEU A 321 -23.80 1.26 9.41
CA LEU A 321 -22.55 0.94 8.70
C LEU A 321 -21.52 2.06 8.87
N ASN A 322 -20.25 1.66 8.79
CA ASN A 322 -19.13 2.60 8.74
C ASN A 322 -18.99 3.17 7.32
N VAL A 323 -19.32 4.45 7.17
CA VAL A 323 -19.27 5.16 5.87
C VAL A 323 -17.87 5.18 5.27
N LYS A 324 -16.82 5.29 6.11
CA LYS A 324 -15.44 5.24 5.63
C LYS A 324 -15.11 3.87 5.04
N PHE A 325 -15.54 2.79 5.67
CA PHE A 325 -15.32 1.43 5.18
C PHE A 325 -15.97 1.20 3.81
N LEU A 326 -17.16 1.74 3.61
CA LEU A 326 -17.83 1.68 2.29
C LEU A 326 -17.05 2.47 1.23
N LEU A 327 -16.64 3.69 1.56
CA LEU A 327 -15.88 4.55 0.64
C LEU A 327 -14.51 3.98 0.29
N ASP A 328 -13.82 3.34 1.25
CA ASP A 328 -12.52 2.68 1.03
C ASP A 328 -12.61 1.59 -0.06
N TYR A 329 -13.73 0.88 -0.18
CA TYR A 329 -13.97 -0.10 -1.23
C TYR A 329 -14.46 0.54 -2.53
N ILE A 330 -15.48 1.38 -2.45
CA ILE A 330 -16.18 1.94 -3.61
C ILE A 330 -15.26 2.78 -4.51
N GLN A 331 -14.26 3.44 -3.93
CA GLN A 331 -13.30 4.26 -4.70
C GLN A 331 -12.49 3.44 -5.73
N HIS A 332 -12.44 2.12 -5.60
CA HIS A 332 -11.75 1.20 -6.50
C HIS A 332 -12.67 0.58 -7.57
N LEU A 333 -13.96 0.94 -7.57
CA LEU A 333 -14.93 0.49 -8.57
C LEU A 333 -15.07 1.51 -9.72
N ASP A 334 -15.49 1.02 -10.88
CA ASP A 334 -15.88 1.94 -11.97
C ASP A 334 -17.14 2.71 -11.57
N LYS A 335 -17.09 4.03 -11.75
CA LYS A 335 -18.18 4.94 -11.40
C LYS A 335 -19.45 4.68 -12.19
N ASN A 336 -19.32 4.16 -13.42
CA ASN A 336 -20.44 3.87 -14.31
C ASN A 336 -21.11 2.53 -14.02
N ASP A 337 -20.49 1.70 -13.17
CA ASP A 337 -21.02 0.39 -12.81
C ASP A 337 -22.05 0.48 -11.68
N ARG A 338 -22.70 -0.61 -11.41
CA ARG A 338 -23.61 -0.76 -10.27
C ARG A 338 -22.91 -1.50 -9.14
N LEU A 339 -23.03 -0.96 -7.95
CA LEU A 339 -22.65 -1.62 -6.72
C LEU A 339 -23.79 -2.54 -6.28
N ILE A 340 -23.47 -3.77 -5.99
CA ILE A 340 -24.37 -4.73 -5.35
C ILE A 340 -24.02 -4.83 -3.88
N ILE A 341 -25.02 -4.69 -3.02
CA ILE A 341 -24.94 -4.88 -1.57
C ILE A 341 -25.86 -6.02 -1.19
N ASP A 342 -25.26 -7.13 -0.78
CA ASP A 342 -25.95 -8.32 -0.32
C ASP A 342 -25.96 -8.34 1.21
N LEU A 343 -27.14 -8.57 1.84
CA LEU A 343 -27.30 -8.57 3.29
C LEU A 343 -28.39 -9.52 3.76
N LEU A 344 -28.41 -9.84 5.06
CA LEU A 344 -29.41 -10.71 5.68
C LEU A 344 -30.22 -9.96 6.75
N THR A 345 -29.55 -9.46 7.78
CA THR A 345 -30.18 -8.76 8.91
C THR A 345 -29.39 -7.51 9.27
N SER A 346 -29.90 -6.70 10.19
CA SER A 346 -29.22 -5.53 10.76
C SER A 346 -27.89 -5.85 11.45
N ASN A 347 -27.68 -7.09 11.90
CA ASN A 347 -26.52 -7.52 12.68
C ASN A 347 -25.62 -8.50 11.93
N SER A 348 -25.97 -8.87 10.70
CA SER A 348 -25.17 -9.77 9.87
C SER A 348 -24.17 -8.99 9.02
N ALA A 349 -23.04 -9.60 8.73
CA ALA A 349 -22.09 -9.03 7.78
C ALA A 349 -22.75 -8.77 6.44
N ILE A 350 -22.40 -7.66 5.81
CA ILE A 350 -22.80 -7.32 4.45
C ILE A 350 -21.69 -7.72 3.47
N GLN A 351 -22.09 -8.05 2.24
CA GLN A 351 -21.14 -8.28 1.16
C GLN A 351 -21.37 -7.25 0.05
N LEU A 352 -20.29 -6.65 -0.44
CA LEU A 352 -20.30 -5.73 -1.55
C LEU A 352 -19.53 -6.31 -2.73
N LYS A 353 -20.03 -6.09 -3.94
CA LYS A 353 -19.35 -6.45 -5.18
C LYS A 353 -19.77 -5.52 -6.32
N ASN A 354 -18.94 -5.46 -7.36
CA ASN A 354 -19.36 -4.85 -8.62
C ASN A 354 -20.32 -5.79 -9.36
N SER A 355 -21.33 -5.24 -10.03
CA SER A 355 -22.27 -6.04 -10.83
C SER A 355 -21.63 -6.80 -12.01
N LYS A 356 -20.44 -6.36 -12.45
CA LYS A 356 -19.69 -6.93 -13.57
C LYS A 356 -18.45 -7.71 -13.16
N ASP A 357 -18.05 -7.64 -11.89
CA ASP A 357 -16.83 -8.29 -11.37
C ASP A 357 -17.13 -9.01 -10.06
N GLU A 358 -17.25 -10.32 -10.14
CA GLU A 358 -17.47 -11.19 -8.97
C GLU A 358 -16.17 -11.62 -8.31
N LYS A 359 -15.00 -11.31 -8.90
CA LYS A 359 -13.68 -11.67 -8.38
C LYS A 359 -13.16 -10.67 -7.34
N TYR A 360 -13.80 -9.50 -7.22
CA TYR A 360 -13.46 -8.47 -6.24
C TYR A 360 -14.58 -8.28 -5.23
N LEU A 361 -14.42 -8.87 -4.05
CA LEU A 361 -15.42 -8.92 -3.00
C LEU A 361 -14.98 -8.14 -1.76
N TYR A 362 -15.96 -7.56 -1.09
CA TYR A 362 -15.76 -6.87 0.18
C TYR A 362 -16.84 -7.30 1.18
N ILE A 363 -16.40 -7.68 2.37
CA ILE A 363 -17.28 -8.02 3.49
C ILE A 363 -17.05 -6.99 4.59
N ALA A 364 -18.12 -6.47 5.19
CA ALA A 364 -18.04 -5.55 6.31
C ALA A 364 -19.04 -5.92 7.40
N MET A 365 -18.59 -5.82 8.65
CA MET A 365 -19.45 -5.97 9.82
C MET A 365 -20.26 -4.70 10.03
N PRO A 366 -21.56 -4.80 10.35
CA PRO A 366 -22.37 -3.66 10.76
C PRO A 366 -21.92 -3.14 12.13
N LEU A 367 -22.25 -1.89 12.39
CA LEU A 367 -22.12 -1.28 13.70
C LEU A 367 -23.43 -1.51 14.51
N ALA A 368 -23.34 -1.39 15.83
CA ALA A 368 -24.55 -1.45 16.66
C ALA A 368 -25.52 -0.32 16.28
N LEU A 369 -26.78 -0.68 15.99
CA LEU A 369 -27.84 0.31 15.85
C LEU A 369 -28.05 0.97 17.22
N ARG A 370 -27.94 2.26 17.25
CA ARG A 370 -28.29 3.09 18.40
C ARG A 370 -29.54 3.88 18.03
N ASP A 371 -30.52 3.87 18.91
CA ASP A 371 -31.78 4.59 18.75
C ASP A 371 -31.60 6.11 18.88
#